data_63dc6ccddad8a0cf2e9e306b9cfc41af
#
_entry.id   63dc6ccddad8a0cf2e9e306b9cfc41af
#
_cell.length_a   1.000
_cell.length_b   1.000
_cell.length_c   1.000
_cell.angle_alpha   90.00
_cell.angle_beta   90.00
_cell.angle_gamma   90.00
#
_symmetry.space_group_name_H-M   'P 1'
#
loop_
_entity.id
_entity.type
_entity.pdbx_description
1 polymer ?
#
loop_
_entity_poly.entity_id
_entity_poly.type
_entity_poly.pdbx_seq_one_letter_code
_entity_poly.pdbx_strand_id
1 'polypeptide(L)'
;TCLGVYILALKDGILKQFDQLKSRFERLSFVDAFWHLMVIDAITTREIAECPKNIGLTSFKFNMGYKGPHADLIGITATDDGATYKGFRMISALGPPSIAACHTENIDIHLMLRDELIAQGRKDYKVWNESRPPFVEAECMRRAIYLAKNANCPLYIPHITIAEGVDILAEAHRDGINVVGETCPQYLTHNGEDPAPILVEHPACACVNPPLRDRSSNERLWEGIRRSLIQCIGSDLAPATLAMKGDSIWEAPMGLGNISELLLPVMLSEGVNKGRISLEKVVEVCAYNPARVFGIFPRKGNIEVGADADIVVVDLAKTMTVSPRTLHSMCDWSIYDGWKFTGWPVYTILRGEVIVENGEPRPRAPGQGSYIPRNTLT
;
A
#
# COMPACT_ATOMS: atom_id res chain seq x y z
N THR A 1 -10.98 -10.35 -0.16
CA THR A 1 -11.47 -11.08 -1.35
C THR A 1 -10.63 -10.79 -2.60
N CYS A 2 -10.23 -9.54 -2.85
CA CYS A 2 -9.36 -9.16 -3.97
C CYS A 2 -8.28 -8.19 -3.50
N LEU A 3 -7.02 -8.42 -3.93
CA LEU A 3 -5.85 -7.63 -3.53
C LEU A 3 -5.23 -6.94 -4.74
N GLY A 4 -4.78 -5.69 -4.55
CA GLY A 4 -3.80 -5.05 -5.44
C GLY A 4 -2.39 -5.44 -5.00
N VAL A 5 -1.62 -6.08 -5.86
CA VAL A 5 -0.29 -6.61 -5.52
C VAL A 5 0.78 -6.02 -6.43
N TYR A 6 1.85 -5.49 -5.85
CA TYR A 6 3.02 -5.08 -6.62
C TYR A 6 3.76 -6.30 -7.13
N ILE A 7 4.02 -6.33 -8.45
CA ILE A 7 4.78 -7.39 -9.10
C ILE A 7 6.12 -6.86 -9.61
N LEU A 8 7.17 -7.55 -9.23
CA LEU A 8 8.54 -7.27 -9.66
C LEU A 8 8.96 -8.27 -10.73
N ALA A 9 9.16 -7.79 -11.95
CA ALA A 9 9.62 -8.60 -13.09
C ALA A 9 11.08 -8.26 -13.40
N LEU A 10 12.00 -8.96 -12.73
CA LEU A 10 13.45 -8.77 -12.89
C LEU A 10 13.94 -9.41 -14.21
N LYS A 11 14.96 -8.80 -14.80
CA LYS A 11 15.75 -9.27 -15.96
C LYS A 11 15.04 -9.32 -17.32
N ASP A 12 13.87 -9.95 -17.40
CA ASP A 12 13.22 -10.26 -18.69
C ASP A 12 11.92 -9.49 -18.96
N GLY A 13 11.49 -8.65 -17.99
CA GLY A 13 10.20 -7.94 -18.06
C GLY A 13 8.99 -8.81 -17.75
N ILE A 14 7.82 -8.16 -17.60
CA ILE A 14 6.58 -8.83 -17.17
C ILE A 14 5.95 -9.65 -18.28
N LEU A 15 5.99 -9.17 -19.52
CA LEU A 15 5.31 -9.84 -20.63
C LEU A 15 5.87 -11.24 -20.89
N LYS A 16 7.19 -11.41 -20.80
CA LYS A 16 7.84 -12.72 -20.97
C LYS A 16 7.59 -13.67 -19.81
N GLN A 17 7.40 -13.14 -18.60
CA GLN A 17 7.26 -13.93 -17.37
C GLN A 17 5.80 -14.14 -16.96
N PHE A 18 4.86 -13.47 -17.62
CA PHE A 18 3.47 -13.34 -17.19
C PHE A 18 2.79 -14.69 -16.91
N ASP A 19 2.84 -15.62 -17.88
CA ASP A 19 2.14 -16.91 -17.74
C ASP A 19 2.69 -17.75 -16.59
N GLN A 20 4.01 -17.71 -16.39
CA GLN A 20 4.65 -18.40 -15.26
C GLN A 20 4.25 -17.79 -13.92
N LEU A 21 4.30 -16.46 -13.81
CA LEU A 21 3.94 -15.73 -12.59
C LEU A 21 2.44 -15.89 -12.27
N LYS A 22 1.58 -15.78 -13.29
CA LYS A 22 0.14 -15.98 -13.15
C LYS A 22 -0.18 -17.40 -12.71
N SER A 23 0.37 -18.42 -13.37
CA SER A 23 0.17 -19.81 -13.00
C SER A 23 0.64 -20.11 -11.58
N ARG A 24 1.78 -19.53 -11.16
CA ARG A 24 2.26 -19.67 -9.78
C ARG A 24 1.34 -18.99 -8.79
N PHE A 25 0.87 -17.76 -9.08
CA PHE A 25 -0.07 -17.04 -8.24
C PHE A 25 -1.38 -17.81 -8.09
N GLU A 26 -2.02 -18.18 -9.20
CA GLU A 26 -3.31 -18.88 -9.19
C GLU A 26 -3.26 -20.26 -8.51
N ARG A 27 -2.13 -20.94 -8.56
CA ARG A 27 -1.91 -22.20 -7.84
C ARG A 27 -1.78 -22.04 -6.33
N LEU A 28 -1.30 -20.89 -5.84
CA LEU A 28 -0.97 -20.67 -4.43
C LEU A 28 -1.95 -19.76 -3.71
N SER A 29 -2.67 -18.90 -4.42
CA SER A 29 -3.53 -17.89 -3.82
C SER A 29 -4.88 -18.44 -3.39
N PHE A 30 -5.38 -17.94 -2.27
CA PHE A 30 -6.74 -18.19 -1.76
C PHE A 30 -7.72 -17.07 -2.14
N VAL A 31 -7.23 -15.94 -2.66
CA VAL A 31 -8.03 -14.76 -3.03
C VAL A 31 -7.62 -14.25 -4.40
N ASP A 32 -8.53 -13.50 -5.03
CA ASP A 32 -8.25 -12.86 -6.30
C ASP A 32 -7.23 -11.73 -6.16
N ALA A 33 -6.52 -11.40 -7.23
CA ALA A 33 -5.66 -10.24 -7.26
C ALA A 33 -5.56 -9.62 -8.66
N PHE A 34 -5.32 -8.32 -8.68
CA PHE A 34 -4.78 -7.61 -9.82
C PHE A 34 -3.38 -7.11 -9.50
N TRP A 35 -2.58 -6.87 -10.51
CA TRP A 35 -1.17 -6.52 -10.30
C TRP A 35 -0.86 -5.08 -10.69
N HIS A 36 0.12 -4.50 -9.97
CA HIS A 36 0.79 -3.26 -10.30
C HIS A 36 2.21 -3.60 -10.76
N LEU A 37 2.58 -3.32 -12.01
CA LEU A 37 3.94 -3.52 -12.48
C LEU A 37 4.88 -2.50 -11.85
N MET A 38 5.92 -2.96 -11.18
CA MET A 38 7.01 -2.09 -10.75
C MET A 38 7.87 -1.70 -11.96
N VAL A 39 7.91 -0.40 -12.26
CA VAL A 39 8.73 0.16 -13.34
C VAL A 39 10.11 0.45 -12.77
N ILE A 40 11.07 -0.40 -13.08
CA ILE A 40 12.40 -0.40 -12.45
C ILE A 40 13.55 -0.16 -13.44
N ASP A 41 13.29 -0.31 -14.74
CA ASP A 41 14.30 -0.25 -15.77
C ASP A 41 13.72 0.12 -17.14
N ALA A 42 14.58 0.13 -18.16
CA ALA A 42 14.19 0.43 -19.53
C ALA A 42 13.28 -0.66 -20.15
N ILE A 43 13.34 -1.92 -19.67
CA ILE A 43 12.51 -3.02 -20.18
C ILE A 43 11.09 -2.81 -19.69
N THR A 44 10.89 -2.73 -18.39
CA THR A 44 9.58 -2.52 -17.76
C THR A 44 8.94 -1.19 -18.20
N THR A 45 9.75 -0.14 -18.45
CA THR A 45 9.25 1.12 -19.03
C THR A 45 8.67 0.90 -20.44
N ARG A 46 9.31 0.13 -21.30
CA ARG A 46 8.80 -0.13 -22.66
C ARG A 46 7.53 -0.96 -22.64
N GLU A 47 7.42 -1.91 -21.71
CA GLU A 47 6.26 -2.79 -21.59
C GLU A 47 4.96 -2.07 -21.16
N ILE A 48 5.05 -0.84 -20.61
CA ILE A 48 3.87 -0.03 -20.24
C ILE A 48 2.85 0.01 -21.38
N ALA A 49 3.29 0.26 -22.61
CA ALA A 49 2.42 0.41 -23.76
C ALA A 49 1.68 -0.90 -24.16
N GLU A 50 2.25 -2.04 -23.83
CA GLU A 50 1.77 -3.36 -24.27
C GLU A 50 1.00 -4.11 -23.18
N CYS A 51 1.25 -3.81 -21.91
CA CYS A 51 0.65 -4.50 -20.76
C CYS A 51 -0.89 -4.55 -20.77
N PRO A 52 -1.62 -3.46 -21.04
CA PRO A 52 -3.08 -3.51 -21.02
C PRO A 52 -3.65 -4.49 -22.03
N LYS A 53 -3.15 -4.44 -23.27
CA LYS A 53 -3.64 -5.28 -24.37
C LYS A 53 -3.27 -6.75 -24.19
N ASN A 54 -2.04 -7.04 -23.76
CA ASN A 54 -1.53 -8.41 -23.76
C ASN A 54 -1.91 -9.17 -22.49
N ILE A 55 -1.93 -8.49 -21.35
CA ILE A 55 -2.11 -9.13 -20.04
C ILE A 55 -3.14 -8.47 -19.13
N GLY A 56 -3.83 -7.43 -19.59
CA GLY A 56 -4.84 -6.73 -18.79
C GLY A 56 -4.25 -6.04 -17.55
N LEU A 57 -3.02 -5.53 -17.63
CA LEU A 57 -2.37 -4.80 -16.56
C LEU A 57 -2.34 -3.30 -16.89
N THR A 58 -2.97 -2.46 -16.04
CA THR A 58 -3.21 -1.04 -16.30
C THR A 58 -2.66 -0.12 -15.22
N SER A 59 -1.96 -0.65 -14.23
CA SER A 59 -1.37 0.17 -13.15
C SER A 59 0.13 -0.10 -12.98
N PHE A 60 0.90 0.98 -12.83
CA PHE A 60 2.34 0.97 -12.94
C PHE A 60 2.96 1.72 -11.76
N LYS A 61 3.84 1.05 -10.99
CA LYS A 61 4.47 1.59 -9.78
C LYS A 61 5.85 2.15 -10.06
N PHE A 62 6.04 3.41 -9.76
CA PHE A 62 7.32 4.13 -9.76
C PHE A 62 7.81 4.31 -8.32
N ASN A 63 9.12 4.28 -8.11
CA ASN A 63 9.74 4.41 -6.79
C ASN A 63 10.76 5.55 -6.82
N MET A 64 10.37 6.74 -6.35
CA MET A 64 11.27 7.88 -6.22
C MET A 64 12.09 7.84 -4.92
N GLY A 65 11.74 6.97 -3.99
CA GLY A 65 12.33 6.83 -2.66
C GLY A 65 13.33 5.68 -2.47
N TYR A 66 13.75 4.99 -3.55
CA TYR A 66 14.63 3.83 -3.42
C TYR A 66 15.89 3.97 -4.28
N LYS A 67 17.07 3.99 -3.61
CA LYS A 67 18.39 4.06 -4.23
C LYS A 67 19.43 3.50 -3.26
N GLY A 68 20.53 2.98 -3.78
CA GLY A 68 21.63 2.45 -2.95
C GLY A 68 21.30 1.09 -2.31
N PRO A 69 22.00 0.70 -1.23
CA PRO A 69 22.02 -0.68 -0.72
C PRO A 69 20.66 -1.31 -0.44
N HIS A 70 19.70 -0.55 0.08
CA HIS A 70 18.35 -1.08 0.34
C HIS A 70 17.57 -1.37 -0.94
N ALA A 71 17.74 -0.56 -1.98
CA ALA A 71 17.14 -0.81 -3.29
C ALA A 71 17.80 -2.00 -3.99
N ASP A 72 19.12 -2.11 -3.86
CA ASP A 72 19.91 -3.19 -4.47
C ASP A 72 19.53 -4.57 -3.88
N LEU A 73 19.27 -4.64 -2.55
CA LEU A 73 18.84 -5.86 -1.87
C LEU A 73 17.55 -6.46 -2.45
N ILE A 74 16.62 -5.61 -2.87
CA ILE A 74 15.31 -6.03 -3.38
C ILE A 74 15.20 -5.90 -4.90
N GLY A 75 16.29 -5.52 -5.57
CA GLY A 75 16.34 -5.37 -7.02
C GLY A 75 15.51 -4.20 -7.57
N ILE A 76 15.17 -3.23 -6.72
CA ILE A 76 14.43 -2.03 -7.11
C ILE A 76 15.39 -0.87 -7.23
N THR A 77 15.45 -0.23 -8.39
CA THR A 77 16.18 1.01 -8.57
C THR A 77 15.21 2.20 -8.56
N ALA A 78 15.65 3.34 -8.03
CA ALA A 78 14.90 4.58 -8.19
C ALA A 78 14.83 4.95 -9.67
N THR A 79 13.67 5.36 -10.12
CA THR A 79 13.52 5.98 -11.42
C THR A 79 13.80 7.48 -11.26
N ASP A 80 14.68 8.01 -12.10
CA ASP A 80 14.89 9.46 -12.16
C ASP A 80 13.67 10.20 -12.71
N ASP A 81 13.65 11.52 -12.59
CA ASP A 81 12.52 12.37 -13.01
C ASP A 81 12.25 12.23 -14.52
N GLY A 82 13.28 12.03 -15.35
CA GLY A 82 13.14 11.84 -16.79
C GLY A 82 12.46 10.53 -17.12
N ALA A 83 12.87 9.42 -16.49
CA ALA A 83 12.26 8.11 -16.65
C ALA A 83 10.82 8.09 -16.11
N THR A 84 10.58 8.72 -14.96
CA THR A 84 9.24 8.87 -14.36
C THR A 84 8.31 9.66 -15.30
N TYR A 85 8.75 10.81 -15.79
CA TYR A 85 7.95 11.63 -16.71
C TYR A 85 7.66 10.92 -18.02
N LYS A 86 8.65 10.19 -18.58
CA LYS A 86 8.44 9.35 -19.76
C LYS A 86 7.38 8.30 -19.52
N GLY A 87 7.44 7.58 -18.39
CA GLY A 87 6.46 6.57 -18.02
C GLY A 87 5.06 7.19 -17.85
N PHE A 88 4.95 8.33 -17.19
CA PHE A 88 3.67 9.05 -17.02
C PHE A 88 3.04 9.43 -18.36
N ARG A 89 3.82 9.92 -19.32
CA ARG A 89 3.32 10.19 -20.68
C ARG A 89 2.82 8.93 -21.39
N MET A 90 3.53 7.81 -21.23
CA MET A 90 3.10 6.53 -21.81
C MET A 90 1.78 6.06 -21.20
N ILE A 91 1.62 6.15 -19.87
CA ILE A 91 0.40 5.77 -19.16
C ILE A 91 -0.76 6.67 -19.56
N SER A 92 -0.53 7.98 -19.66
CA SER A 92 -1.55 8.94 -20.16
C SER A 92 -2.09 8.56 -21.53
N ALA A 93 -1.22 8.10 -22.43
CA ALA A 93 -1.61 7.69 -23.79
C ALA A 93 -2.46 6.40 -23.83
N LEU A 94 -2.46 5.59 -22.77
CA LEU A 94 -3.26 4.35 -22.71
C LEU A 94 -4.76 4.64 -22.42
N GLY A 95 -5.06 5.78 -21.83
CA GLY A 95 -6.41 6.09 -21.36
C GLY A 95 -6.87 5.29 -20.13
N PRO A 96 -8.11 5.57 -19.66
CA PRO A 96 -8.66 4.89 -18.49
C PRO A 96 -8.77 3.36 -18.68
N PRO A 97 -8.61 2.55 -17.65
CA PRO A 97 -8.33 2.88 -16.25
C PRO A 97 -6.83 2.93 -15.91
N SER A 98 -5.97 3.24 -16.89
CA SER A 98 -4.53 3.24 -16.67
C SER A 98 -4.09 4.34 -15.70
N ILE A 99 -3.24 3.99 -14.73
CA ILE A 99 -2.82 4.87 -13.65
C ILE A 99 -1.37 4.61 -13.24
N ALA A 100 -0.63 5.68 -12.95
CA ALA A 100 0.68 5.61 -12.33
C ALA A 100 0.52 5.60 -10.80
N ALA A 101 1.23 4.73 -10.10
CA ALA A 101 1.40 4.79 -8.66
C ALA A 101 2.84 5.22 -8.35
N CYS A 102 3.04 6.13 -7.38
CA CYS A 102 4.38 6.66 -7.12
C CYS A 102 4.67 6.71 -5.61
N HIS A 103 5.70 5.97 -5.18
CA HIS A 103 6.28 6.14 -3.85
C HIS A 103 7.04 7.46 -3.80
N THR A 104 6.69 8.33 -2.87
CA THR A 104 7.12 9.72 -2.84
C THR A 104 7.98 10.03 -1.62
N GLU A 105 9.28 9.78 -1.71
CA GLU A 105 10.30 10.25 -0.76
C GLU A 105 11.52 10.75 -1.54
N ASN A 106 12.13 11.86 -1.11
CA ASN A 106 13.35 12.36 -1.72
C ASN A 106 14.56 11.55 -1.23
N ILE A 107 14.98 10.61 -2.06
CA ILE A 107 16.01 9.63 -1.70
C ILE A 107 17.39 10.26 -1.47
N ASP A 108 17.74 11.31 -2.19
CA ASP A 108 19.07 11.92 -2.08
C ASP A 108 19.22 12.64 -0.73
N ILE A 109 18.16 13.33 -0.26
CA ILE A 109 18.13 13.95 1.06
C ILE A 109 18.14 12.87 2.16
N HIS A 110 17.32 11.81 2.00
CA HIS A 110 17.34 10.69 2.95
C HIS A 110 18.73 10.09 3.11
N LEU A 111 19.42 9.79 2.00
CA LEU A 111 20.75 9.17 2.06
C LEU A 111 21.76 10.07 2.76
N MET A 112 21.74 11.39 2.51
CA MET A 112 22.59 12.35 3.20
C MET A 112 22.35 12.33 4.72
N LEU A 113 21.08 12.46 5.15
CA LEU A 113 20.73 12.47 6.58
C LEU A 113 21.03 11.13 7.27
N ARG A 114 20.79 10.02 6.57
CA ARG A 114 21.16 8.67 7.04
C ARG A 114 22.66 8.59 7.33
N ASP A 115 23.48 9.01 6.38
CA ASP A 115 24.94 8.89 6.51
C ASP A 115 25.48 9.77 7.66
N GLU A 116 24.87 10.93 7.90
CA GLU A 116 25.17 11.79 9.07
C GLU A 116 24.82 11.07 10.40
N LEU A 117 23.65 10.42 10.48
CA LEU A 117 23.23 9.68 11.68
C LEU A 117 24.10 8.44 11.93
N ILE A 118 24.49 7.73 10.87
CA ILE A 118 25.43 6.61 10.95
C ILE A 118 26.79 7.09 11.46
N ALA A 119 27.31 8.22 10.96
CA ALA A 119 28.57 8.80 11.41
C ALA A 119 28.54 9.21 12.90
N GLN A 120 27.35 9.55 13.44
CA GLN A 120 27.12 9.80 14.87
C GLN A 120 26.99 8.52 15.71
N GLY A 121 27.05 7.32 15.10
CA GLY A 121 26.88 6.03 15.78
C GLY A 121 25.44 5.77 16.24
N ARG A 122 24.45 6.51 15.72
CA ARG A 122 23.04 6.40 16.09
C ARG A 122 22.42 5.15 15.47
N LYS A 123 21.63 4.42 16.27
CA LYS A 123 20.92 3.18 15.85
C LYS A 123 19.61 2.93 16.61
N ASP A 124 19.12 3.94 17.31
CA ASP A 124 17.81 3.89 17.99
C ASP A 124 16.65 4.02 16.99
N TYR A 125 15.43 3.67 17.40
CA TYR A 125 14.25 3.67 16.52
C TYR A 125 13.92 5.05 15.90
N LYS A 126 14.34 6.17 16.51
CA LYS A 126 14.04 7.53 16.04
C LYS A 126 14.83 7.88 14.79
N VAL A 127 16.00 7.28 14.59
CA VAL A 127 16.87 7.61 13.46
C VAL A 127 16.20 7.36 12.10
N TRP A 128 15.23 6.43 12.05
CA TRP A 128 14.49 6.17 10.83
C TRP A 128 13.64 7.38 10.41
N ASN A 129 12.94 7.99 11.36
CA ASN A 129 12.18 9.23 11.16
C ASN A 129 13.09 10.43 10.91
N GLU A 130 14.19 10.55 11.67
CA GLU A 130 15.14 11.65 11.52
C GLU A 130 15.84 11.64 10.17
N SER A 131 16.11 10.45 9.60
CA SER A 131 16.65 10.33 8.24
C SER A 131 15.63 10.59 7.13
N ARG A 132 14.34 10.60 7.46
CA ARG A 132 13.20 10.81 6.55
C ARG A 132 12.22 11.85 7.12
N PRO A 133 12.66 13.10 7.40
CA PRO A 133 11.75 14.10 7.95
C PRO A 133 10.56 14.38 7.01
N PRO A 134 9.43 14.87 7.53
CA PRO A 134 8.19 15.04 6.75
C PRO A 134 8.36 15.76 5.40
N PHE A 135 9.22 16.77 5.32
CA PHE A 135 9.42 17.51 4.09
C PHE A 135 10.04 16.68 2.94
N VAL A 136 10.73 15.58 3.26
CA VAL A 136 11.28 14.62 2.28
C VAL A 136 10.17 13.95 1.49
N GLU A 137 9.07 13.61 2.16
CA GLU A 137 7.86 13.08 1.54
C GLU A 137 7.08 14.19 0.82
N ALA A 138 6.86 15.35 1.48
CA ALA A 138 6.08 16.46 0.94
C ALA A 138 6.69 17.03 -0.37
N GLU A 139 8.00 17.24 -0.43
CA GLU A 139 8.70 17.71 -1.62
C GLU A 139 8.50 16.74 -2.77
N CYS A 140 8.78 15.45 -2.52
CA CYS A 140 8.67 14.43 -3.55
C CYS A 140 7.23 14.24 -4.02
N MET A 141 6.25 14.33 -3.12
CA MET A 141 4.83 14.28 -3.44
C MET A 141 4.43 15.44 -4.36
N ARG A 142 4.83 16.68 -4.05
CA ARG A 142 4.60 17.85 -4.92
C ARG A 142 5.26 17.67 -6.29
N ARG A 143 6.48 17.17 -6.35
CA ARG A 143 7.21 16.90 -7.59
C ARG A 143 6.51 15.84 -8.44
N ALA A 144 6.09 14.71 -7.85
CA ALA A 144 5.35 13.66 -8.56
C ALA A 144 4.04 14.18 -9.15
N ILE A 145 3.25 14.96 -8.37
CA ILE A 145 2.00 15.59 -8.82
C ILE A 145 2.28 16.59 -9.96
N TYR A 146 3.33 17.39 -9.86
CA TYR A 146 3.71 18.34 -10.90
C TYR A 146 4.08 17.65 -12.21
N LEU A 147 4.83 16.55 -12.15
CA LEU A 147 5.16 15.74 -13.32
C LEU A 147 3.90 15.10 -13.92
N ALA A 148 3.02 14.56 -13.09
CA ALA A 148 1.75 13.94 -13.53
C ALA A 148 0.82 14.96 -14.20
N LYS A 149 0.69 16.18 -13.64
CA LYS A 149 -0.05 17.30 -14.23
C LYS A 149 0.45 17.59 -15.65
N ASN A 150 1.76 17.73 -15.83
CA ASN A 150 2.36 18.07 -17.12
C ASN A 150 2.34 16.90 -18.13
N ALA A 151 2.20 15.67 -17.66
CA ALA A 151 2.00 14.49 -18.49
C ALA A 151 0.51 14.19 -18.76
N ASN A 152 -0.43 14.90 -18.12
CA ASN A 152 -1.86 14.59 -18.07
C ASN A 152 -2.11 13.12 -17.64
N CYS A 153 -1.33 12.63 -16.66
CA CYS A 153 -1.34 11.25 -16.21
C CYS A 153 -2.13 11.12 -14.90
N PRO A 154 -3.12 10.21 -14.81
CA PRO A 154 -3.71 9.86 -13.53
C PRO A 154 -2.65 9.32 -12.57
N LEU A 155 -2.62 9.84 -11.34
CA LEU A 155 -1.62 9.52 -10.35
C LEU A 155 -2.25 8.95 -9.08
N TYR A 156 -1.67 7.88 -8.56
CA TYR A 156 -1.96 7.30 -7.25
C TYR A 156 -0.76 7.47 -6.33
N ILE A 157 -0.98 8.07 -5.18
CA ILE A 157 0.06 8.23 -4.15
C ILE A 157 -0.27 7.29 -3.00
N PRO A 158 0.41 6.14 -2.89
CA PRO A 158 0.20 5.18 -1.82
C PRO A 158 0.80 5.68 -0.50
N HIS A 159 0.32 5.10 0.61
CA HIS A 159 0.91 5.17 1.96
C HIS A 159 1.33 6.58 2.42
N ILE A 160 0.50 7.61 2.20
CA ILE A 160 0.73 8.97 2.68
C ILE A 160 0.76 8.98 4.21
N THR A 161 1.78 9.61 4.81
CA THR A 161 1.99 9.59 6.26
C THR A 161 1.93 10.97 6.92
N ILE A 162 2.09 12.04 6.17
CA ILE A 162 2.28 13.40 6.68
C ILE A 162 1.01 14.24 6.64
N ALA A 163 0.84 15.12 7.64
CA ALA A 163 -0.26 16.08 7.67
C ALA A 163 -0.29 16.98 6.43
N GLU A 164 0.87 17.48 5.99
CA GLU A 164 1.00 18.31 4.78
C GLU A 164 0.54 17.56 3.51
N GLY A 165 0.64 16.23 3.48
CA GLY A 165 0.16 15.41 2.34
C GLY A 165 -1.32 15.59 2.07
N VAL A 166 -2.13 15.79 3.11
CA VAL A 166 -3.56 16.07 2.97
C VAL A 166 -3.81 17.45 2.34
N ASP A 167 -2.99 18.44 2.67
CA ASP A 167 -3.06 19.78 2.08
C ASP A 167 -2.63 19.78 0.63
N ILE A 168 -1.56 19.03 0.31
CA ILE A 168 -1.08 18.83 -1.06
C ILE A 168 -2.15 18.19 -1.94
N LEU A 169 -2.86 17.17 -1.44
CA LEU A 169 -3.99 16.57 -2.17
C LEU A 169 -5.13 17.57 -2.38
N ALA A 170 -5.47 18.36 -1.35
CA ALA A 170 -6.51 19.38 -1.46
C ALA A 170 -6.16 20.47 -2.50
N GLU A 171 -4.89 20.88 -2.57
CA GLU A 171 -4.39 21.79 -3.59
C GLU A 171 -4.50 21.18 -4.98
N ALA A 172 -4.05 19.93 -5.14
CA ALA A 172 -4.09 19.23 -6.42
C ALA A 172 -5.54 19.04 -6.94
N HIS A 173 -6.48 18.67 -6.07
CA HIS A 173 -7.88 18.52 -6.44
C HIS A 173 -8.52 19.86 -6.84
N ARG A 174 -8.21 20.97 -6.15
CA ARG A 174 -8.68 22.32 -6.55
C ARG A 174 -8.15 22.72 -7.93
N ASP A 175 -6.93 22.32 -8.24
CA ASP A 175 -6.31 22.53 -9.54
C ASP A 175 -6.82 21.59 -10.64
N GLY A 176 -7.78 20.69 -10.34
CA GLY A 176 -8.33 19.71 -11.26
C GLY A 176 -7.36 18.60 -11.68
N ILE A 177 -6.30 18.36 -10.89
CA ILE A 177 -5.33 17.30 -11.15
C ILE A 177 -5.94 15.96 -10.73
N ASN A 178 -5.86 14.96 -11.60
CA ASN A 178 -6.35 13.61 -11.32
C ASN A 178 -5.35 12.86 -10.45
N VAL A 179 -5.44 13.05 -9.13
CA VAL A 179 -4.62 12.39 -8.13
C VAL A 179 -5.48 11.70 -7.08
N VAL A 180 -5.11 10.48 -6.72
CA VAL A 180 -5.73 9.66 -5.67
C VAL A 180 -4.72 9.47 -4.55
N GLY A 181 -5.11 9.75 -3.30
CA GLY A 181 -4.30 9.50 -2.12
C GLY A 181 -4.73 8.23 -1.38
N GLU A 182 -3.75 7.47 -0.92
CA GLU A 182 -3.92 6.33 -0.03
C GLU A 182 -3.13 6.56 1.26
N THR A 183 -3.66 6.09 2.38
CA THR A 183 -2.89 5.89 3.61
C THR A 183 -3.07 4.45 4.12
N CYS A 184 -2.43 4.12 5.25
CA CYS A 184 -2.46 2.78 5.80
C CYS A 184 -2.87 2.80 7.28
N PRO A 185 -3.41 1.68 7.82
CA PRO A 185 -3.84 1.59 9.21
C PRO A 185 -2.79 2.02 10.22
N GLN A 186 -1.53 1.65 10.01
CA GLN A 186 -0.41 2.00 10.89
C GLN A 186 -0.19 3.51 11.01
N TYR A 187 -0.41 4.28 9.95
CA TYR A 187 -0.27 5.75 9.94
C TYR A 187 -1.48 6.47 10.53
N LEU A 188 -2.58 5.77 10.73
CA LEU A 188 -3.78 6.28 11.39
C LEU A 188 -3.75 6.08 12.91
N THR A 189 -2.90 5.18 13.42
CA THR A 189 -2.96 4.68 14.79
C THR A 189 -1.64 4.82 15.56
N HIS A 190 -0.50 4.64 14.89
CA HIS A 190 0.82 4.69 15.51
C HIS A 190 1.57 5.96 15.11
N ASN A 191 2.43 6.43 16.00
CA ASN A 191 3.26 7.60 15.78
C ASN A 191 4.66 7.41 16.42
N GLY A 192 5.59 8.27 16.04
CA GLY A 192 6.96 8.22 16.56
C GLY A 192 7.14 8.85 17.95
N GLU A 193 6.11 9.56 18.48
CA GLU A 193 6.14 10.19 19.80
C GLU A 193 5.80 9.18 20.91
N ASP A 194 4.90 8.23 20.61
CA ASP A 194 4.44 7.16 21.49
C ASP A 194 4.54 5.82 20.75
N PRO A 195 5.75 5.30 20.57
CA PRO A 195 6.00 4.12 19.75
C PRO A 195 5.47 2.84 20.42
N ALA A 196 5.06 1.87 19.59
CA ALA A 196 4.79 0.53 20.09
C ALA A 196 6.06 -0.04 20.78
N PRO A 197 5.94 -0.77 21.92
CA PRO A 197 7.08 -1.27 22.69
C PRO A 197 8.11 -2.02 21.84
N ILE A 198 7.65 -2.83 20.88
CA ILE A 198 8.51 -3.60 19.97
C ILE A 198 9.46 -2.72 19.15
N LEU A 199 9.09 -1.47 18.83
CA LEU A 199 9.96 -0.56 18.05
C LEU A 199 11.10 -0.01 18.89
N VAL A 200 10.93 0.06 20.20
CA VAL A 200 11.96 0.48 21.15
C VAL A 200 12.88 -0.68 21.50
N GLU A 201 12.31 -1.86 21.74
CA GLU A 201 13.04 -3.08 22.08
C GLU A 201 13.85 -3.63 20.90
N HIS A 202 13.29 -3.53 19.69
CA HIS A 202 13.88 -3.95 18.43
C HIS A 202 13.83 -2.82 17.40
N PRO A 203 14.76 -1.86 17.42
CA PRO A 203 14.75 -0.69 16.53
C PRO A 203 14.64 -1.01 15.05
N ALA A 204 15.15 -2.16 14.61
CA ALA A 204 15.01 -2.66 13.24
C ALA A 204 13.55 -2.81 12.79
N CYS A 205 12.61 -2.99 13.71
CA CYS A 205 11.18 -3.05 13.42
C CYS A 205 10.58 -1.68 13.06
N ALA A 206 11.26 -0.57 13.36
CA ALA A 206 10.83 0.77 12.97
C ALA A 206 11.11 1.09 11.48
N CYS A 207 11.83 0.20 10.79
CA CYS A 207 12.18 0.36 9.38
C CYS A 207 10.95 0.15 8.49
N VAL A 208 10.20 1.22 8.23
CA VAL A 208 9.04 1.29 7.32
C VAL A 208 9.13 2.56 6.47
N ASN A 209 8.75 2.50 5.20
CA ASN A 209 8.84 3.59 4.25
C ASN A 209 7.46 3.94 3.67
N PRO A 210 7.00 5.18 3.86
CA PRO A 210 7.55 6.22 4.73
C PRO A 210 7.41 5.86 6.23
N PRO A 211 8.13 6.56 7.15
CA PRO A 211 8.09 6.24 8.57
C PRO A 211 6.81 6.70 9.27
N LEU A 212 6.59 6.17 10.50
CA LEU A 212 5.54 6.65 11.40
C LEU A 212 5.82 8.10 11.80
N ARG A 213 4.85 9.00 11.67
CA ARG A 213 5.01 10.43 11.92
C ARG A 213 4.62 10.83 13.35
N ASP A 214 4.23 12.07 13.55
CA ASP A 214 3.71 12.59 14.81
C ASP A 214 2.20 12.32 14.95
N ARG A 215 1.66 12.58 16.14
CA ARG A 215 0.23 12.41 16.43
C ARG A 215 -0.63 13.36 15.60
N SER A 216 -0.15 14.55 15.31
CA SER A 216 -0.89 15.53 14.51
C SER A 216 -1.09 15.02 13.06
N SER A 217 -0.14 14.30 12.53
CA SER A 217 -0.27 13.64 11.23
C SER A 217 -1.35 12.54 11.25
N ASN A 218 -1.42 11.71 12.32
CA ASN A 218 -2.50 10.72 12.44
C ASN A 218 -3.88 11.40 12.37
N GLU A 219 -4.12 12.46 13.14
CA GLU A 219 -5.42 13.16 13.17
C GLU A 219 -5.73 13.84 11.83
N ARG A 220 -4.72 14.39 11.16
CA ARG A 220 -4.89 15.03 9.85
C ARG A 220 -5.22 14.01 8.76
N LEU A 221 -4.63 12.81 8.80
CA LEU A 221 -4.97 11.71 7.91
C LEU A 221 -6.43 11.25 8.08
N TRP A 222 -6.92 11.10 9.31
CA TRP A 222 -8.33 10.83 9.57
C TRP A 222 -9.26 11.92 9.02
N GLU A 223 -8.88 13.19 9.16
CA GLU A 223 -9.61 14.29 8.53
C GLU A 223 -9.59 14.19 7.00
N GLY A 224 -8.45 13.82 6.42
CA GLY A 224 -8.30 13.59 4.98
C GLY A 224 -9.25 12.52 4.45
N ILE A 225 -9.41 11.40 5.18
CA ILE A 225 -10.39 10.34 4.85
C ILE A 225 -11.82 10.88 4.94
N ARG A 226 -12.16 11.56 6.04
CA ARG A 226 -13.51 12.11 6.24
C ARG A 226 -13.92 13.08 5.12
N ARG A 227 -12.96 13.87 4.64
CA ARG A 227 -13.15 14.85 3.55
C ARG A 227 -12.99 14.27 2.15
N SER A 228 -12.79 12.97 1.99
CA SER A 228 -12.52 12.29 0.71
C SER A 228 -11.29 12.83 -0.04
N LEU A 229 -10.33 13.41 0.67
CA LEU A 229 -9.02 13.80 0.13
C LEU A 229 -8.10 12.57 0.08
N ILE A 230 -8.13 11.72 1.10
CA ILE A 230 -7.58 10.37 1.08
C ILE A 230 -8.72 9.43 0.72
N GLN A 231 -8.58 8.75 -0.40
CA GLN A 231 -9.67 8.04 -1.06
C GLN A 231 -9.54 6.52 -0.94
N CYS A 232 -8.37 6.01 -0.59
CA CYS A 232 -8.11 4.58 -0.46
C CYS A 232 -7.35 4.26 0.83
N ILE A 233 -7.53 3.03 1.32
CA ILE A 233 -6.75 2.46 2.42
C ILE A 233 -6.05 1.21 1.90
N GLY A 234 -4.71 1.20 1.96
CA GLY A 234 -3.87 0.04 1.68
C GLY A 234 -3.23 -0.52 2.95
N SER A 235 -2.67 -1.71 2.90
CA SER A 235 -1.94 -2.28 4.03
C SER A 235 -0.44 -2.00 3.98
N ASP A 236 0.09 -1.86 2.78
CA ASP A 236 1.54 -1.80 2.53
C ASP A 236 2.30 -2.93 3.26
N LEU A 237 1.72 -4.15 3.22
CA LEU A 237 2.28 -5.30 3.90
C LEU A 237 3.61 -5.71 3.27
N ALA A 238 4.66 -5.72 4.09
CA ALA A 238 5.94 -6.34 3.76
C ALA A 238 6.37 -7.24 4.93
N PRO A 239 6.03 -8.55 4.88
CA PRO A 239 6.19 -9.44 6.02
C PRO A 239 7.68 -9.80 6.22
N ALA A 240 8.12 -9.72 7.48
CA ALA A 240 9.42 -10.19 7.94
C ALA A 240 9.30 -10.67 9.39
N THR A 241 9.97 -11.77 9.73
CA THR A 241 10.11 -12.21 11.13
C THR A 241 11.11 -11.32 11.87
N LEU A 242 11.13 -11.34 13.21
CA LEU A 242 12.16 -10.65 14.00
C LEU A 242 13.56 -11.08 13.59
N ALA A 243 13.76 -12.37 13.35
CA ALA A 243 15.03 -12.89 12.86
C ALA A 243 15.45 -12.30 11.51
N MET A 244 14.50 -12.08 10.61
CA MET A 244 14.76 -11.43 9.31
C MET A 244 15.04 -9.93 9.46
N LYS A 245 14.42 -9.26 10.44
CA LYS A 245 14.69 -7.85 10.75
C LYS A 245 16.14 -7.64 11.21
N GLY A 246 16.71 -8.61 11.93
CA GLY A 246 18.07 -8.50 12.46
C GLY A 246 18.22 -7.41 13.52
N ASP A 247 19.49 -7.05 13.82
CA ASP A 247 19.82 -6.14 14.92
C ASP A 247 20.11 -4.70 14.47
N SER A 248 20.27 -4.47 13.15
CA SER A 248 20.63 -3.17 12.61
C SER A 248 19.44 -2.52 11.90
N ILE A 249 18.99 -1.37 12.40
CA ILE A 249 17.95 -0.58 11.73
C ILE A 249 18.37 -0.12 10.32
N TRP A 250 19.69 0.02 10.09
CA TRP A 250 20.22 0.48 8.80
C TRP A 250 20.26 -0.60 7.71
N GLU A 251 20.17 -1.88 8.12
CA GLU A 251 20.27 -3.05 7.24
C GLU A 251 18.97 -3.87 7.22
N ALA A 252 18.02 -3.53 8.08
CA ALA A 252 16.76 -4.25 8.21
C ALA A 252 15.92 -4.19 6.93
N PRO A 253 15.26 -5.28 6.53
CA PRO A 253 14.26 -5.24 5.48
C PRO A 253 13.11 -4.29 5.88
N MET A 254 12.67 -3.50 4.90
CA MET A 254 11.64 -2.48 5.11
C MET A 254 10.25 -3.11 5.24
N GLY A 255 9.37 -2.43 5.97
CA GLY A 255 7.95 -2.72 6.09
C GLY A 255 7.54 -3.32 7.43
N LEU A 256 6.23 -3.30 7.64
CA LEU A 256 5.57 -3.83 8.83
C LEU A 256 4.82 -5.12 8.49
N GLY A 257 4.85 -6.07 9.41
CA GLY A 257 4.08 -7.30 9.32
C GLY A 257 2.70 -7.19 9.96
N ASN A 258 1.84 -8.19 9.67
CA ASN A 258 0.54 -8.34 10.32
C ASN A 258 -0.46 -7.18 10.14
N ILE A 259 -0.34 -6.37 9.08
CA ILE A 259 -1.21 -5.21 8.84
C ILE A 259 -2.45 -5.59 8.02
N SER A 260 -2.32 -6.45 7.01
CA SER A 260 -3.43 -6.72 6.07
C SER A 260 -4.66 -7.32 6.75
N GLU A 261 -4.48 -8.27 7.68
CA GLU A 261 -5.57 -8.90 8.43
C GLU A 261 -6.24 -7.90 9.39
N LEU A 262 -5.48 -6.92 9.88
CA LEU A 262 -5.96 -5.92 10.82
C LEU A 262 -6.52 -4.65 10.15
N LEU A 263 -6.42 -4.51 8.83
CA LEU A 263 -6.89 -3.32 8.12
C LEU A 263 -8.35 -3.01 8.46
N LEU A 264 -9.26 -3.95 8.25
CA LEU A 264 -10.69 -3.73 8.52
C LEU A 264 -10.99 -3.58 10.01
N PRO A 265 -10.48 -4.43 10.94
CA PRO A 265 -10.63 -4.20 12.39
C PRO A 265 -10.16 -2.83 12.87
N VAL A 266 -9.03 -2.33 12.38
CA VAL A 266 -8.56 -0.96 12.70
C VAL A 266 -9.54 0.09 12.21
N MET A 267 -9.99 0.01 10.96
CA MET A 267 -10.94 0.99 10.40
C MET A 267 -12.27 1.00 11.14
N LEU A 268 -12.76 -0.16 11.60
CA LEU A 268 -13.99 -0.28 12.36
C LEU A 268 -13.81 0.22 13.81
N SER A 269 -12.77 -0.22 14.50
CA SER A 269 -12.52 0.12 15.91
C SER A 269 -12.08 1.57 16.06
N GLU A 270 -11.05 1.98 15.34
CA GLU A 270 -10.45 3.31 15.47
C GLU A 270 -11.18 4.38 14.67
N GLY A 271 -11.83 3.99 13.58
CA GLY A 271 -12.59 4.88 12.71
C GLY A 271 -14.05 5.00 13.16
N VAL A 272 -14.82 3.93 13.01
CA VAL A 272 -16.28 3.95 13.23
C VAL A 272 -16.63 4.04 14.72
N ASN A 273 -16.11 3.15 15.56
CA ASN A 273 -16.48 3.11 16.97
C ASN A 273 -16.00 4.34 17.76
N LYS A 274 -14.92 4.99 17.31
CA LYS A 274 -14.47 6.27 17.86
C LYS A 274 -15.12 7.49 17.19
N GLY A 275 -16.07 7.28 16.28
CA GLY A 275 -16.84 8.35 15.63
C GLY A 275 -16.03 9.25 14.69
N ARG A 276 -14.89 8.79 14.20
CA ARG A 276 -14.04 9.55 13.26
C ARG A 276 -14.59 9.54 11.84
N ILE A 277 -15.13 8.39 11.40
CA ILE A 277 -15.74 8.18 10.08
C ILE A 277 -16.98 7.29 10.19
N SER A 278 -17.85 7.30 9.18
CA SER A 278 -19.01 6.41 9.12
C SER A 278 -18.64 5.02 8.59
N LEU A 279 -19.56 4.05 8.76
CA LEU A 279 -19.38 2.69 8.21
C LEU A 279 -19.35 2.72 6.68
N GLU A 280 -20.19 3.56 6.05
CA GLU A 280 -20.21 3.76 4.60
C GLU A 280 -18.86 4.29 4.11
N LYS A 281 -18.21 5.19 4.88
CA LYS A 281 -16.87 5.69 4.53
C LYS A 281 -15.83 4.58 4.59
N VAL A 282 -15.93 3.62 5.50
CA VAL A 282 -15.05 2.42 5.51
C VAL A 282 -15.24 1.61 4.23
N VAL A 283 -16.48 1.34 3.81
CA VAL A 283 -16.77 0.62 2.57
C VAL A 283 -16.24 1.41 1.36
N GLU A 284 -16.45 2.72 1.36
CA GLU A 284 -15.96 3.61 0.29
C GLU A 284 -14.45 3.48 0.11
N VAL A 285 -13.67 3.65 1.18
CA VAL A 285 -12.19 3.73 1.07
C VAL A 285 -11.49 2.37 1.02
N CYS A 286 -12.13 1.29 1.52
CA CYS A 286 -11.54 -0.05 1.55
C CYS A 286 -12.00 -0.96 0.40
N ALA A 287 -13.10 -0.63 -0.29
CA ALA A 287 -13.66 -1.51 -1.32
C ALA A 287 -14.07 -0.74 -2.60
N TYR A 288 -15.00 0.21 -2.49
CA TYR A 288 -15.59 0.89 -3.65
C TYR A 288 -14.57 1.73 -4.43
N ASN A 289 -13.88 2.64 -3.75
CA ASN A 289 -12.88 3.51 -4.41
C ASN A 289 -11.72 2.72 -5.01
N PRO A 290 -11.04 1.78 -4.28
CA PRO A 290 -10.00 0.96 -4.89
C PRO A 290 -10.46 0.23 -6.15
N ALA A 291 -11.69 -0.33 -6.13
CA ALA A 291 -12.22 -1.04 -7.30
C ALA A 291 -12.40 -0.11 -8.52
N ARG A 292 -12.85 1.13 -8.30
CA ARG A 292 -13.01 2.13 -9.37
C ARG A 292 -11.67 2.65 -9.87
N VAL A 293 -10.78 3.01 -8.94
CA VAL A 293 -9.46 3.57 -9.27
C VAL A 293 -8.66 2.61 -10.14
N PHE A 294 -8.72 1.32 -9.81
CA PHE A 294 -7.94 0.31 -10.51
C PHE A 294 -8.71 -0.43 -11.62
N GLY A 295 -9.94 -0.01 -11.95
CA GLY A 295 -10.67 -0.50 -13.10
C GLY A 295 -11.23 -1.93 -12.96
N ILE A 296 -11.50 -2.39 -11.74
CA ILE A 296 -12.17 -3.68 -11.48
C ILE A 296 -13.64 -3.54 -11.09
N PHE A 297 -14.13 -2.29 -10.94
CA PHE A 297 -15.55 -1.99 -10.79
C PHE A 297 -16.24 -2.12 -12.16
N PRO A 298 -17.50 -2.62 -12.28
CA PRO A 298 -18.39 -3.05 -11.20
C PRO A 298 -18.24 -4.52 -10.76
N ARG A 299 -17.31 -5.27 -11.36
CA ARG A 299 -17.10 -6.69 -11.02
C ARG A 299 -16.80 -6.89 -9.53
N LYS A 300 -15.98 -6.01 -8.96
CA LYS A 300 -15.59 -5.97 -7.54
C LYS A 300 -15.96 -4.61 -6.93
N GLY A 301 -16.08 -4.55 -5.61
CA GLY A 301 -16.25 -3.29 -4.86
C GLY A 301 -17.69 -2.84 -4.67
N ASN A 302 -18.67 -3.65 -5.04
CA ASN A 302 -20.08 -3.41 -4.76
C ASN A 302 -20.86 -4.73 -4.56
N ILE A 303 -22.14 -4.62 -4.21
CA ILE A 303 -23.09 -5.73 -4.10
C ILE A 303 -24.28 -5.44 -5.02
N GLU A 304 -24.20 -5.93 -6.24
CA GLU A 304 -25.28 -5.82 -7.24
C GLU A 304 -25.31 -7.01 -8.17
N VAL A 305 -26.41 -7.19 -8.91
CA VAL A 305 -26.56 -8.28 -9.88
C VAL A 305 -25.52 -8.11 -11.00
N GLY A 306 -24.72 -9.15 -11.22
CA GLY A 306 -23.63 -9.17 -12.20
C GLY A 306 -22.23 -8.94 -11.60
N ALA A 307 -22.12 -8.47 -10.35
CA ALA A 307 -20.86 -8.44 -9.63
C ALA A 307 -20.49 -9.82 -9.09
N ASP A 308 -19.20 -10.03 -8.84
CA ASP A 308 -18.76 -11.22 -8.10
C ASP A 308 -19.33 -11.18 -6.68
N ALA A 309 -19.81 -12.30 -6.17
CA ALA A 309 -20.33 -12.41 -4.79
C ALA A 309 -19.17 -12.45 -3.78
N ASP A 310 -18.42 -11.34 -3.73
CA ASP A 310 -17.31 -11.11 -2.82
C ASP A 310 -17.80 -10.28 -1.63
N ILE A 311 -18.05 -10.96 -0.51
CA ILE A 311 -18.77 -10.36 0.61
C ILE A 311 -17.98 -10.57 1.90
N VAL A 312 -17.90 -9.55 2.73
CA VAL A 312 -17.41 -9.65 4.12
C VAL A 312 -18.58 -9.35 5.06
N VAL A 313 -18.89 -10.29 5.94
CA VAL A 313 -19.86 -10.11 7.03
C VAL A 313 -19.10 -9.71 8.28
N VAL A 314 -19.50 -8.62 8.91
CA VAL A 314 -18.83 -8.03 10.07
C VAL A 314 -19.76 -8.07 11.29
N ASP A 315 -19.23 -8.50 12.42
CA ASP A 315 -19.85 -8.30 13.73
C ASP A 315 -19.26 -7.02 14.35
N LEU A 316 -20.05 -5.96 14.38
CA LEU A 316 -19.63 -4.65 14.90
C LEU A 316 -19.43 -4.64 16.42
N ALA A 317 -19.96 -5.62 17.16
CA ALA A 317 -19.84 -5.74 18.62
C ALA A 317 -18.70 -6.69 19.03
N LYS A 318 -18.25 -7.56 18.14
CA LYS A 318 -17.19 -8.54 18.43
C LYS A 318 -15.90 -7.82 18.79
N THR A 319 -15.34 -8.17 19.95
CA THR A 319 -14.09 -7.60 20.44
C THR A 319 -13.03 -8.70 20.55
N MET A 320 -11.84 -8.42 20.04
CA MET A 320 -10.69 -9.33 20.15
C MET A 320 -9.42 -8.57 20.50
N THR A 321 -8.55 -9.22 21.27
CA THR A 321 -7.20 -8.73 21.54
C THR A 321 -6.25 -9.29 20.49
N VAL A 322 -5.49 -8.42 19.87
CA VAL A 322 -4.51 -8.79 18.84
C VAL A 322 -3.33 -9.52 19.48
N SER A 323 -2.93 -10.61 18.87
CA SER A 323 -1.67 -11.28 19.18
C SER A 323 -1.05 -11.82 17.88
N PRO A 324 0.25 -11.68 17.66
CA PRO A 324 0.92 -12.29 16.51
C PRO A 324 0.66 -13.79 16.37
N ARG A 325 0.39 -14.47 17.48
CA ARG A 325 0.12 -15.93 17.52
C ARG A 325 -1.23 -16.32 16.97
N THR A 326 -2.17 -15.38 16.88
CA THR A 326 -3.55 -15.59 16.38
C THR A 326 -3.77 -15.00 15.01
N LEU A 327 -2.75 -14.33 14.44
CA LEU A 327 -2.77 -13.79 13.08
C LEU A 327 -2.17 -14.81 12.09
N HIS A 328 -2.63 -14.79 10.86
CA HIS A 328 -2.28 -15.78 9.83
C HIS A 328 -1.08 -15.37 8.96
N SER A 329 -0.33 -14.37 9.36
CA SER A 329 0.90 -13.93 8.70
C SER A 329 2.09 -14.79 9.14
N MET A 330 3.14 -14.83 8.33
CA MET A 330 4.42 -15.42 8.74
C MET A 330 5.17 -14.59 9.80
N CYS A 331 4.70 -13.38 10.12
CA CYS A 331 5.35 -12.50 11.09
C CYS A 331 5.07 -12.96 12.52
N ASP A 332 6.11 -13.05 13.33
CA ASP A 332 6.08 -13.43 14.73
C ASP A 332 5.98 -12.23 15.69
N TRP A 333 5.75 -11.03 15.15
CA TRP A 333 5.59 -9.77 15.87
C TRP A 333 4.52 -8.87 15.22
N SER A 334 4.02 -7.90 15.99
CA SER A 334 3.09 -6.88 15.49
C SER A 334 3.22 -5.60 16.30
N ILE A 335 3.10 -4.45 15.65
CA ILE A 335 2.96 -3.15 16.35
C ILE A 335 1.63 -3.04 17.10
N TYR A 336 0.66 -3.89 16.79
CA TYR A 336 -0.66 -3.96 17.42
C TYR A 336 -0.76 -5.02 18.52
N ASP A 337 0.34 -5.68 18.91
CA ASP A 337 0.29 -6.71 19.96
C ASP A 337 -0.31 -6.15 21.26
N GLY A 338 -1.28 -6.87 21.82
CA GLY A 338 -2.03 -6.44 22.98
C GLY A 338 -3.15 -5.41 22.73
N TRP A 339 -3.27 -4.84 21.55
CA TRP A 339 -4.38 -3.92 21.20
C TRP A 339 -5.70 -4.66 21.15
N LYS A 340 -6.76 -3.95 21.61
CA LYS A 340 -8.12 -4.47 21.64
C LYS A 340 -8.95 -3.73 20.60
N PHE A 341 -9.41 -4.45 19.57
CA PHE A 341 -10.28 -3.89 18.54
C PHE A 341 -11.71 -4.42 18.68
N THR A 342 -12.68 -3.54 18.44
CA THR A 342 -14.12 -3.85 18.38
C THR A 342 -14.62 -3.65 16.95
N GLY A 343 -15.28 -4.65 16.41
CA GLY A 343 -15.66 -4.76 14.99
C GLY A 343 -14.72 -5.72 14.27
N TRP A 344 -15.21 -6.94 13.95
CA TRP A 344 -14.40 -7.98 13.31
C TRP A 344 -15.15 -8.69 12.19
N PRO A 345 -14.46 -9.06 11.11
CA PRO A 345 -15.01 -9.98 10.11
C PRO A 345 -15.37 -11.32 10.77
N VAL A 346 -16.56 -11.82 10.46
CA VAL A 346 -17.01 -13.17 10.88
C VAL A 346 -17.10 -14.12 9.71
N TYR A 347 -17.40 -13.62 8.51
CA TYR A 347 -17.32 -14.39 7.27
C TYR A 347 -16.60 -13.58 6.19
N THR A 348 -15.75 -14.25 5.44
CA THR A 348 -15.23 -13.77 4.16
C THR A 348 -15.69 -14.73 3.07
N ILE A 349 -16.37 -14.19 2.07
CA ILE A 349 -16.98 -14.94 0.97
C ILE A 349 -16.31 -14.49 -0.33
N LEU A 350 -15.79 -15.42 -1.10
CA LEU A 350 -15.17 -15.20 -2.39
C LEU A 350 -16.00 -15.88 -3.47
N ARG A 351 -16.55 -15.11 -4.40
CA ARG A 351 -17.41 -15.62 -5.49
C ARG A 351 -18.49 -16.58 -5.00
N GLY A 352 -19.13 -16.24 -3.88
CA GLY A 352 -20.21 -17.02 -3.28
C GLY A 352 -19.78 -18.17 -2.35
N GLU A 353 -18.48 -18.43 -2.21
CA GLU A 353 -17.98 -19.46 -1.31
C GLU A 353 -17.36 -18.87 -0.03
N VAL A 354 -17.75 -19.37 1.13
CA VAL A 354 -17.16 -18.98 2.42
C VAL A 354 -15.72 -19.48 2.50
N ILE A 355 -14.77 -18.55 2.56
CA ILE A 355 -13.33 -18.87 2.65
C ILE A 355 -12.75 -18.64 4.05
N VAL A 356 -13.38 -17.79 4.86
CA VAL A 356 -13.04 -17.56 6.27
C VAL A 356 -14.34 -17.57 7.07
N GLU A 357 -14.32 -18.24 8.22
CA GLU A 357 -15.43 -18.28 9.18
C GLU A 357 -14.89 -18.03 10.59
N ASN A 358 -15.46 -17.05 11.29
CA ASN A 358 -15.07 -16.65 12.66
C ASN A 358 -13.57 -16.32 12.85
N GLY A 359 -12.91 -15.88 11.79
CA GLY A 359 -11.48 -15.55 11.79
C GLY A 359 -10.59 -16.71 11.33
N GLU A 360 -11.14 -17.92 11.20
CA GLU A 360 -10.37 -19.08 10.79
C GLU A 360 -10.54 -19.36 9.29
N PRO A 361 -9.45 -19.50 8.53
CA PRO A 361 -9.52 -19.94 7.16
C PRO A 361 -10.15 -21.33 7.06
N ARG A 362 -11.15 -21.48 6.19
CA ARG A 362 -11.69 -22.82 5.91
C ARG A 362 -10.66 -23.66 5.17
N PRO A 363 -10.54 -24.96 5.53
CA PRO A 363 -9.66 -25.87 4.79
C PRO A 363 -10.02 -25.87 3.31
N ARG A 364 -9.13 -25.38 2.47
CA ARG A 364 -9.30 -25.35 1.01
C ARG A 364 -7.98 -25.72 0.36
N ALA A 365 -8.06 -26.34 -0.80
CA ALA A 365 -6.89 -26.46 -1.63
C ALA A 365 -6.44 -25.06 -2.08
N PRO A 366 -5.13 -24.76 -2.11
CA PRO A 366 -4.61 -23.61 -2.81
C PRO A 366 -5.08 -23.59 -4.28
N GLY A 367 -5.10 -22.43 -4.91
CA GLY A 367 -5.45 -22.34 -6.32
C GLY A 367 -6.89 -21.92 -6.58
N GLN A 368 -7.47 -21.17 -5.67
CA GLN A 368 -8.83 -20.62 -5.83
C GLN A 368 -8.84 -19.13 -6.17
N GLY A 369 -7.72 -18.44 -5.93
CA GLY A 369 -7.55 -17.07 -6.36
C GLY A 369 -7.28 -16.98 -7.86
N SER A 370 -7.77 -15.94 -8.49
CA SER A 370 -7.60 -15.67 -9.91
C SER A 370 -6.92 -14.31 -10.13
N TYR A 371 -6.10 -14.23 -11.15
CA TYR A 371 -5.66 -12.95 -11.67
C TYR A 371 -6.84 -12.23 -12.32
N ILE A 372 -7.07 -10.97 -11.94
CA ILE A 372 -8.15 -10.13 -12.49
C ILE A 372 -7.56 -9.19 -13.53
N PRO A 373 -7.73 -9.49 -14.83
CA PRO A 373 -7.29 -8.58 -15.88
C PRO A 373 -8.18 -7.34 -15.93
N ARG A 374 -7.59 -6.24 -16.36
CA ARG A 374 -8.26 -4.94 -16.55
C ARG A 374 -7.97 -4.47 -17.97
N ASN A 375 -8.99 -4.01 -18.67
CA ASN A 375 -8.84 -3.54 -20.04
C ASN A 375 -8.99 -2.03 -20.08
N THR A 376 -8.23 -1.38 -20.94
CA THR A 376 -8.48 0.03 -21.28
C THR A 376 -9.83 0.14 -21.97
N LEU A 377 -10.58 1.16 -21.60
CA LEU A 377 -11.79 1.53 -22.33
C LEU A 377 -11.34 2.09 -23.70
N THR A 378 -11.50 1.31 -24.75
CA THR A 378 -11.27 1.75 -26.15
C THR A 378 -12.38 2.67 -26.59
#